data_bcda7cfb5d4abf55ad67bbd3797d3586
#
_entry.id   bcda7cfb5d4abf55ad67bbd3797d3586
#
_cell.length_a   1.000
_cell.length_b   1.000
_cell.length_c   1.000
_cell.angle_alpha   90.00
_cell.angle_beta   90.00
_cell.angle_gamma   90.00
#
_symmetry.space_group_name_H-M   'P 1'
#
loop_
_entity.id
_entity.type
_entity.pdbx_description
1 polymer ?
#
loop_
_entity_poly.entity_id
_entity_poly.type
_entity_poly.pdbx_seq_one_letter_code
_entity_poly.pdbx_strand_id
1 'polypeptide(L)'
;KEAFIQQQQPYYPDMEGWALEDASAVKKVAREALRKVSQGFEDQTKQAQLRAELNALQTERQYNDLLNEAIGQDISWLKDKSPAGLMALLTRFQQLAEQSERPSFWFRLKSAFTLGPQAFLFLKREFAEVIACLEDAYYEASQSKIEKELSAVTQRLQSIDLKQSVKELTTSSLQLLKSKVSKRYDSGGARCQFTIRDFKLKTEAFLKEYPVVLSSTYRSNGNINPDYVFDYVIMD
;
A
#
# COMPACT_ATOMS: atom_id res chain seq x y z
N LYS A 1 22.02 8.10 42.09
CA LYS A 1 21.15 8.46 40.94
C LYS A 1 21.05 10.00 40.77
N GLU A 2 20.93 10.76 41.85
CA GLU A 2 20.85 12.23 41.78
C GLU A 2 22.20 12.85 41.32
N ALA A 3 23.33 12.30 41.75
CA ALA A 3 24.64 12.76 41.31
C ALA A 3 24.89 12.56 39.81
N PHE A 4 24.32 11.49 39.23
CA PHE A 4 24.41 11.23 37.78
C PHE A 4 23.62 12.24 36.94
N ILE A 5 22.47 12.68 37.46
CA ILE A 5 21.61 13.68 36.79
C ILE A 5 22.22 15.07 36.89
N GLN A 6 22.89 15.40 37.99
CA GLN A 6 23.61 16.68 38.17
C GLN A 6 24.90 16.81 37.36
N GLN A 7 25.55 15.70 37.00
CA GLN A 7 26.75 15.68 36.15
C GLN A 7 26.46 15.79 34.65
N GLN A 8 25.25 15.52 34.20
CA GLN A 8 24.83 15.81 32.84
C GLN A 8 24.47 17.29 32.73
N GLN A 9 25.44 18.16 32.59
CA GLN A 9 25.17 19.48 32.00
C GLN A 9 24.35 19.23 30.72
N PRO A 10 23.22 19.91 30.53
CA PRO A 10 22.44 19.73 29.32
C PRO A 10 23.37 20.04 28.15
N TYR A 11 23.68 18.98 27.35
CA TYR A 11 24.43 19.14 26.12
C TYR A 11 23.54 19.96 25.18
N TYR A 12 23.87 21.24 25.06
CA TYR A 12 23.29 22.09 24.05
C TYR A 12 24.16 21.96 22.81
N PRO A 13 23.70 21.27 21.75
CA PRO A 13 24.44 21.25 20.51
C PRO A 13 24.58 22.68 20.01
N ASP A 14 25.72 23.00 19.45
CA ASP A 14 25.91 24.23 18.73
C ASP A 14 24.82 24.33 17.65
N MET A 15 23.99 25.38 17.73
CA MET A 15 22.86 25.62 16.79
C MET A 15 23.25 26.63 15.71
N GLU A 16 24.53 27.01 15.65
CA GLU A 16 25.06 27.86 14.60
C GLU A 16 24.77 27.21 13.21
N GLY A 17 24.22 27.99 12.31
CA GLY A 17 23.84 27.51 10.97
C GLY A 17 22.55 26.64 10.90
N TRP A 18 21.80 26.48 12.00
CA TRP A 18 20.53 25.75 11.97
C TRP A 18 19.36 26.62 11.47
N ALA A 19 19.49 27.93 11.49
CA ALA A 19 18.49 28.83 10.94
C ALA A 19 18.43 28.67 9.41
N LEU A 20 17.22 28.50 8.87
CA LEU A 20 17.00 28.46 7.43
C LEU A 20 16.59 29.85 6.93
N GLU A 21 17.25 30.33 5.88
CA GLU A 21 16.86 31.57 5.18
C GLU A 21 15.51 31.39 4.51
N ASP A 22 15.27 30.26 3.84
CA ASP A 22 13.99 29.92 3.23
C ASP A 22 13.45 28.56 3.69
N ALA A 23 12.76 28.58 4.82
CA ALA A 23 12.06 27.40 5.33
C ALA A 23 10.89 26.94 4.42
N SER A 24 10.35 27.84 3.58
CA SER A 24 9.25 27.50 2.68
C SER A 24 9.73 26.63 1.53
N ALA A 25 10.88 26.95 0.93
CA ALA A 25 11.49 26.16 -0.14
C ALA A 25 11.84 24.74 0.38
N VAL A 26 12.48 24.63 1.55
CA VAL A 26 12.81 23.33 2.14
C VAL A 26 11.54 22.51 2.45
N LYS A 27 10.48 23.15 2.93
CA LYS A 27 9.20 22.49 3.18
C LYS A 27 8.56 21.96 1.90
N LYS A 28 8.69 22.69 0.78
CA LYS A 28 8.20 22.26 -0.53
C LYS A 28 8.95 21.00 -1.00
N VAL A 29 10.28 21.01 -0.91
CA VAL A 29 11.15 19.85 -1.24
C VAL A 29 10.78 18.65 -0.38
N ALA A 30 10.64 18.82 0.94
CA ALA A 30 10.26 17.74 1.84
C ALA A 30 8.90 17.13 1.50
N ARG A 31 7.91 17.95 1.15
CA ARG A 31 6.58 17.47 0.75
C ARG A 31 6.61 16.70 -0.56
N GLU A 32 7.38 17.18 -1.53
CA GLU A 32 7.52 16.48 -2.81
C GLU A 32 8.24 15.14 -2.64
N ALA A 33 9.33 15.13 -1.87
CA ALA A 33 10.03 13.90 -1.54
C ALA A 33 9.13 12.91 -0.78
N LEU A 34 8.33 13.37 0.18
CA LEU A 34 7.36 12.54 0.90
C LEU A 34 6.35 11.92 -0.07
N ARG A 35 5.81 12.70 -1.00
CA ARG A 35 4.86 12.20 -2.00
C ARG A 35 5.48 11.11 -2.87
N LYS A 36 6.73 11.30 -3.35
CA LYS A 36 7.45 10.29 -4.14
C LYS A 36 7.71 9.01 -3.35
N VAL A 37 8.11 9.15 -2.08
CA VAL A 37 8.37 8.02 -1.19
C VAL A 37 7.08 7.24 -0.91
N SER A 38 5.98 7.92 -0.56
CA SER A 38 4.68 7.27 -0.34
C SER A 38 4.19 6.54 -1.58
N GLN A 39 4.22 7.19 -2.74
CA GLN A 39 3.85 6.58 -4.01
C GLN A 39 4.71 5.36 -4.34
N GLY A 40 6.01 5.44 -4.09
CA GLY A 40 6.92 4.33 -4.35
C GLY A 40 6.65 3.12 -3.46
N PHE A 41 6.34 3.31 -2.18
CA PHE A 41 5.96 2.20 -1.29
C PHE A 41 4.60 1.60 -1.64
N GLU A 42 3.62 2.42 -2.02
CA GLU A 42 2.33 1.94 -2.52
C GLU A 42 2.50 1.09 -3.78
N ASP A 43 3.29 1.58 -4.75
CA ASP A 43 3.57 0.85 -5.98
C ASP A 43 4.38 -0.44 -5.72
N GLN A 44 5.31 -0.47 -4.75
CA GLN A 44 5.99 -1.71 -4.34
C GLN A 44 5.02 -2.73 -3.74
N THR A 45 4.14 -2.28 -2.87
CA THR A 45 3.12 -3.15 -2.26
C THR A 45 2.19 -3.71 -3.33
N LYS A 46 1.72 -2.86 -4.25
CA LYS A 46 0.88 -3.27 -5.37
C LYS A 46 1.59 -4.25 -6.30
N GLN A 47 2.88 -4.03 -6.58
CA GLN A 47 3.69 -4.94 -7.39
C GLN A 47 3.78 -6.33 -6.75
N ALA A 48 4.01 -6.39 -5.42
CA ALA A 48 4.07 -7.64 -4.69
C ALA A 48 2.72 -8.39 -4.72
N GLN A 49 1.62 -7.66 -4.54
CA GLN A 49 0.26 -8.22 -4.64
C GLN A 49 -0.04 -8.77 -6.02
N LEU A 50 0.25 -8.01 -7.08
CA LEU A 50 0.02 -8.46 -8.47
C LEU A 50 0.87 -9.68 -8.83
N ARG A 51 2.11 -9.77 -8.32
CA ARG A 51 2.95 -10.97 -8.51
C ARG A 51 2.38 -12.19 -7.81
N ALA A 52 1.89 -12.03 -6.58
CA ALA A 52 1.26 -13.12 -5.85
C ALA A 52 -0.02 -13.60 -6.55
N GLU A 53 -0.85 -12.65 -7.02
CA GLU A 53 -2.08 -12.96 -7.78
C GLU A 53 -1.76 -13.67 -9.10
N LEU A 54 -0.74 -13.21 -9.83
CA LEU A 54 -0.29 -13.85 -11.07
C LEU A 54 0.18 -15.29 -10.82
N ASN A 55 0.97 -15.52 -9.77
CA ASN A 55 1.45 -16.85 -9.43
C ASN A 55 0.29 -17.79 -9.03
N ALA A 56 -0.67 -17.30 -8.24
CA ALA A 56 -1.87 -18.06 -7.88
C ALA A 56 -2.67 -18.45 -9.13
N LEU A 57 -2.92 -17.49 -10.02
CA LEU A 57 -3.65 -17.70 -11.26
C LEU A 57 -2.95 -18.71 -12.19
N GLN A 58 -1.61 -18.64 -12.30
CA GLN A 58 -0.82 -19.59 -13.07
C GLN A 58 -0.90 -21.01 -12.50
N THR A 59 -0.90 -21.13 -11.17
CA THR A 59 -1.05 -22.43 -10.50
C THR A 59 -2.45 -23.02 -10.75
N GLU A 60 -3.49 -22.21 -10.60
CA GLU A 60 -4.87 -22.63 -10.90
C GLU A 60 -5.02 -23.06 -12.36
N ARG A 61 -4.47 -22.29 -13.30
CA ARG A 61 -4.47 -22.64 -14.72
C ARG A 61 -3.79 -23.97 -14.99
N GLN A 62 -2.63 -24.23 -14.39
CA GLN A 62 -1.93 -25.51 -14.54
C GLN A 62 -2.78 -26.70 -14.08
N TYR A 63 -3.52 -26.55 -12.95
CA TYR A 63 -4.45 -27.59 -12.52
C TYR A 63 -5.62 -27.77 -13.49
N ASN A 64 -6.15 -26.68 -14.02
CA ASN A 64 -7.22 -26.72 -15.01
C ASN A 64 -6.77 -27.40 -16.31
N ASP A 65 -5.56 -27.10 -16.80
CA ASP A 65 -4.98 -27.71 -18.00
C ASP A 65 -4.76 -29.22 -17.83
N LEU A 66 -4.41 -29.68 -16.62
CA LEU A 66 -4.29 -31.11 -16.31
C LEU A 66 -5.64 -31.84 -16.29
N LEU A 67 -6.72 -31.16 -15.92
CA LEU A 67 -8.08 -31.73 -15.86
C LEU A 67 -8.76 -31.72 -17.23
N ASN A 68 -8.50 -30.71 -18.04
CA ASN A 68 -9.09 -30.50 -19.35
C ASN A 68 -8.10 -30.95 -20.44
N GLU A 69 -7.96 -32.26 -20.68
CA GLU A 69 -7.14 -32.76 -21.78
C GLU A 69 -7.52 -32.10 -23.11
N ALA A 70 -6.62 -31.26 -23.59
CA ALA A 70 -6.48 -30.72 -24.94
C ALA A 70 -7.78 -30.57 -25.77
N ILE A 71 -8.62 -29.61 -25.41
CA ILE A 71 -9.63 -29.12 -26.33
C ILE A 71 -8.92 -28.13 -27.28
N GLY A 72 -8.34 -28.68 -28.36
CA GLY A 72 -7.60 -27.93 -29.38
C GLY A 72 -8.51 -27.05 -30.23
N GLN A 73 -9.17 -26.08 -29.63
CA GLN A 73 -10.09 -25.21 -30.34
C GLN A 73 -9.59 -23.76 -30.41
N ASP A 74 -9.88 -23.11 -31.52
CA ASP A 74 -9.60 -21.69 -31.69
C ASP A 74 -10.56 -20.83 -30.86
N ILE A 75 -10.07 -20.39 -29.70
CA ILE A 75 -10.77 -19.46 -28.78
C ILE A 75 -10.21 -18.04 -28.86
N SER A 76 -9.39 -17.75 -29.88
CA SER A 76 -8.71 -16.45 -30.05
C SER A 76 -9.65 -15.26 -29.94
N TRP A 77 -10.89 -15.40 -30.41
CA TRP A 77 -11.92 -14.37 -30.34
C TRP A 77 -12.44 -14.05 -28.91
N LEU A 78 -12.17 -14.93 -27.92
CA LEU A 78 -12.48 -14.72 -26.51
C LEU A 78 -11.36 -13.98 -25.74
N LYS A 79 -10.13 -14.02 -26.24
CA LYS A 79 -8.94 -13.47 -25.56
C LYS A 79 -9.02 -11.97 -25.29
N ASP A 80 -9.71 -11.21 -26.16
CA ASP A 80 -9.87 -9.77 -26.01
C ASP A 80 -11.05 -9.38 -25.11
N LYS A 81 -11.74 -10.34 -24.51
CA LYS A 81 -12.89 -10.08 -23.65
C LYS A 81 -12.46 -9.80 -22.21
N SER A 82 -13.30 -9.04 -21.49
CA SER A 82 -12.99 -8.74 -20.09
C SER A 82 -13.10 -10.01 -19.22
N PRO A 83 -12.15 -10.24 -18.29
CA PRO A 83 -12.24 -11.39 -17.37
C PRO A 83 -13.56 -11.47 -16.61
N ALA A 84 -14.11 -10.31 -16.18
CA ALA A 84 -15.39 -10.25 -15.48
C ALA A 84 -16.55 -10.73 -16.37
N GLY A 85 -16.54 -10.37 -17.65
CA GLY A 85 -17.55 -10.83 -18.63
C GLY A 85 -17.46 -12.33 -18.89
N LEU A 86 -16.25 -12.86 -19.00
CA LEU A 86 -16.00 -14.29 -19.17
C LEU A 86 -16.42 -15.08 -17.93
N MET A 87 -16.09 -14.62 -16.74
CA MET A 87 -16.50 -15.25 -15.47
C MET A 87 -18.03 -15.26 -15.31
N ALA A 88 -18.70 -14.14 -15.61
CA ALA A 88 -20.15 -14.08 -15.54
C ALA A 88 -20.82 -15.07 -16.50
N LEU A 89 -20.27 -15.22 -17.71
CA LEU A 89 -20.78 -16.19 -18.69
C LEU A 89 -20.49 -17.63 -18.23
N LEU A 90 -19.29 -17.91 -17.75
CA LEU A 90 -18.88 -19.20 -17.21
C LEU A 90 -19.80 -19.64 -16.07
N THR A 91 -19.99 -18.79 -15.07
CA THR A 91 -20.88 -19.07 -13.93
C THR A 91 -22.29 -19.36 -14.39
N ARG A 92 -22.81 -18.59 -15.36
CA ARG A 92 -24.16 -18.82 -15.88
C ARG A 92 -24.25 -20.13 -16.67
N PHE A 93 -23.21 -20.47 -17.40
CA PHE A 93 -23.17 -21.71 -18.18
C PHE A 93 -23.04 -22.94 -17.29
N GLN A 94 -22.26 -22.86 -16.19
CA GLN A 94 -22.18 -23.90 -15.16
C GLN A 94 -23.54 -24.13 -14.50
N GLN A 95 -24.27 -23.07 -14.15
CA GLN A 95 -25.63 -23.19 -13.60
C GLN A 95 -26.58 -23.89 -14.53
N LEU A 96 -26.54 -23.58 -15.85
CA LEU A 96 -27.34 -24.26 -16.85
C LEU A 96 -27.00 -25.75 -16.97
N ALA A 97 -25.69 -26.07 -16.91
CA ALA A 97 -25.23 -27.44 -16.94
C ALA A 97 -25.70 -28.27 -15.73
N GLU A 98 -25.65 -27.69 -14.50
CA GLU A 98 -26.18 -28.33 -13.30
C GLU A 98 -27.68 -28.60 -13.38
N GLN A 99 -28.43 -27.68 -13.99
CA GLN A 99 -29.87 -27.82 -14.20
C GLN A 99 -30.21 -28.71 -15.39
N SER A 100 -29.25 -29.17 -16.15
CA SER A 100 -29.41 -29.90 -17.43
C SER A 100 -30.26 -29.12 -18.46
N GLU A 101 -30.31 -27.78 -18.34
CA GLU A 101 -31.06 -26.90 -19.21
C GLU A 101 -30.18 -26.38 -20.35
N ARG A 102 -30.59 -26.59 -21.59
CA ARG A 102 -29.90 -26.01 -22.75
C ARG A 102 -30.05 -24.49 -22.80
N PRO A 103 -28.96 -23.76 -23.21
CA PRO A 103 -29.05 -22.30 -23.33
C PRO A 103 -30.16 -21.88 -24.30
N SER A 104 -31.06 -21.01 -23.84
CA SER A 104 -32.18 -20.53 -24.65
C SER A 104 -31.70 -19.74 -25.87
N PHE A 105 -32.54 -19.64 -26.90
CA PHE A 105 -32.25 -18.84 -28.09
C PHE A 105 -31.90 -17.38 -27.72
N TRP A 106 -32.67 -16.77 -26.83
CA TRP A 106 -32.48 -15.39 -26.40
C TRP A 106 -31.16 -15.19 -25.60
N PHE A 107 -30.81 -16.17 -24.79
CA PHE A 107 -29.52 -16.13 -24.08
C PHE A 107 -28.33 -16.14 -25.05
N ARG A 108 -28.38 -17.03 -26.07
CA ARG A 108 -27.31 -17.11 -27.09
C ARG A 108 -27.27 -15.84 -27.95
N LEU A 109 -28.42 -15.28 -28.30
CA LEU A 109 -28.51 -14.04 -29.06
C LEU A 109 -27.91 -12.86 -28.26
N LYS A 110 -28.29 -12.73 -26.99
CA LYS A 110 -27.71 -11.71 -26.09
C LYS A 110 -26.18 -11.87 -25.92
N SER A 111 -25.70 -13.09 -25.75
CA SER A 111 -24.28 -13.39 -25.68
C SER A 111 -23.55 -13.06 -26.97
N ALA A 112 -24.17 -13.25 -28.13
CA ALA A 112 -23.62 -12.86 -29.41
C ALA A 112 -23.46 -11.33 -29.56
N PHE A 113 -24.34 -10.55 -28.99
CA PHE A 113 -24.20 -9.08 -28.98
C PHE A 113 -23.05 -8.62 -28.08
N THR A 114 -22.76 -9.30 -26.99
CA THR A 114 -21.72 -8.91 -26.02
C THR A 114 -20.35 -9.47 -26.36
N LEU A 115 -20.30 -10.70 -26.85
CA LEU A 115 -19.05 -11.44 -27.09
C LEU A 115 -18.69 -11.53 -28.59
N GLY A 116 -19.65 -11.30 -29.48
CA GLY A 116 -19.48 -11.42 -30.93
C GLY A 116 -20.33 -12.55 -31.52
N PRO A 117 -20.55 -12.52 -32.85
CA PRO A 117 -21.45 -13.45 -33.50
C PRO A 117 -21.05 -14.93 -33.38
N GLN A 118 -19.77 -15.20 -33.20
CA GLN A 118 -19.22 -16.56 -32.99
C GLN A 118 -19.77 -17.22 -31.72
N ALA A 119 -20.09 -16.44 -30.69
CA ALA A 119 -20.66 -16.93 -29.44
C ALA A 119 -21.99 -17.69 -29.65
N PHE A 120 -22.81 -17.28 -30.63
CA PHE A 120 -24.12 -17.93 -30.89
C PHE A 120 -23.97 -19.39 -31.26
N LEU A 121 -22.99 -19.75 -32.07
CA LEU A 121 -22.72 -21.14 -32.47
C LEU A 121 -21.92 -21.88 -31.41
N PHE A 122 -20.95 -21.21 -30.80
CA PHE A 122 -20.12 -21.76 -29.73
C PHE A 122 -20.95 -22.26 -28.54
N LEU A 123 -21.94 -21.49 -28.09
CA LEU A 123 -22.80 -21.85 -26.96
C LEU A 123 -23.86 -22.97 -27.32
N LYS A 124 -23.81 -23.54 -28.49
CA LYS A 124 -24.61 -24.74 -28.86
C LYS A 124 -23.90 -26.06 -28.58
N ARG A 125 -22.58 -26.00 -28.33
CA ARG A 125 -21.75 -27.18 -28.14
C ARG A 125 -22.03 -27.86 -26.80
N GLU A 126 -21.37 -28.98 -26.55
CA GLU A 126 -21.44 -29.70 -25.29
C GLU A 126 -21.01 -28.81 -24.12
N PHE A 127 -21.67 -28.95 -22.97
CA PHE A 127 -21.41 -28.10 -21.80
C PHE A 127 -19.97 -28.16 -21.34
N ALA A 128 -19.41 -29.38 -21.25
CA ALA A 128 -18.02 -29.57 -20.81
C ALA A 128 -17.02 -28.82 -21.71
N GLU A 129 -17.24 -28.90 -23.04
CA GLU A 129 -16.39 -28.20 -24.01
C GLU A 129 -16.46 -26.68 -23.88
N VAL A 130 -17.68 -26.14 -23.75
CA VAL A 130 -17.89 -24.68 -23.59
C VAL A 130 -17.31 -24.18 -22.28
N ILE A 131 -17.52 -24.91 -21.18
CA ILE A 131 -16.99 -24.57 -19.86
C ILE A 131 -15.46 -24.53 -19.90
N ALA A 132 -14.82 -25.59 -20.39
CA ALA A 132 -13.37 -25.66 -20.48
C ALA A 132 -12.76 -24.54 -21.34
N CYS A 133 -13.37 -24.24 -22.49
CA CYS A 133 -12.93 -23.11 -23.33
C CYS A 133 -13.13 -21.75 -22.65
N LEU A 134 -14.20 -21.55 -21.89
CA LEU A 134 -14.44 -20.31 -21.16
C LEU A 134 -13.49 -20.15 -19.97
N GLU A 135 -13.16 -21.25 -19.29
CA GLU A 135 -12.15 -21.27 -18.22
C GLU A 135 -10.78 -20.89 -18.75
N ASP A 136 -10.32 -21.52 -19.82
CA ASP A 136 -9.02 -21.16 -20.42
C ASP A 136 -8.99 -19.71 -20.90
N ALA A 137 -10.04 -19.26 -21.59
CA ALA A 137 -10.16 -17.86 -22.00
C ALA A 137 -10.16 -16.89 -20.81
N TYR A 138 -10.79 -17.24 -19.69
CA TYR A 138 -10.80 -16.46 -18.47
C TYR A 138 -9.40 -16.35 -17.86
N TYR A 139 -8.69 -17.48 -17.73
CA TYR A 139 -7.34 -17.48 -17.20
C TYR A 139 -6.40 -16.65 -18.07
N GLU A 140 -6.47 -16.81 -19.39
CA GLU A 140 -5.63 -16.05 -20.32
C GLU A 140 -5.92 -14.54 -20.27
N ALA A 141 -7.20 -14.14 -20.27
CA ALA A 141 -7.59 -12.74 -20.17
C ALA A 141 -7.21 -12.13 -18.82
N SER A 142 -7.35 -12.88 -17.71
CA SER A 142 -6.97 -12.46 -16.37
C SER A 142 -5.46 -12.28 -16.24
N GLN A 143 -4.68 -13.25 -16.72
CA GLN A 143 -3.22 -13.18 -16.77
C GLN A 143 -2.76 -11.96 -17.57
N SER A 144 -3.27 -11.77 -18.78
CA SER A 144 -2.92 -10.61 -19.62
C SER A 144 -3.24 -9.27 -18.94
N LYS A 145 -4.36 -9.19 -18.21
CA LYS A 145 -4.72 -7.99 -17.44
C LYS A 145 -3.72 -7.71 -16.33
N ILE A 146 -3.40 -8.73 -15.52
CA ILE A 146 -2.46 -8.61 -14.40
C ILE A 146 -1.07 -8.25 -14.91
N GLU A 147 -0.60 -8.87 -15.99
CA GLU A 147 0.70 -8.58 -16.60
C GLU A 147 0.80 -7.14 -17.10
N LYS A 148 -0.26 -6.60 -17.71
CA LYS A 148 -0.33 -5.19 -18.13
C LYS A 148 -0.27 -4.25 -16.92
N GLU A 149 -1.02 -4.55 -15.86
CA GLU A 149 -0.98 -3.75 -14.63
C GLU A 149 0.39 -3.84 -13.95
N LEU A 150 0.98 -5.02 -13.89
CA LEU A 150 2.31 -5.24 -13.32
C LEU A 150 3.40 -4.49 -14.10
N SER A 151 3.32 -4.51 -15.43
CA SER A 151 4.22 -3.76 -16.30
C SER A 151 4.12 -2.25 -16.03
N ALA A 152 2.90 -1.71 -15.95
CA ALA A 152 2.66 -0.30 -15.68
C ALA A 152 3.19 0.13 -14.29
N VAL A 153 2.96 -0.69 -13.25
CA VAL A 153 3.49 -0.42 -11.90
C VAL A 153 5.01 -0.49 -11.88
N THR A 154 5.57 -1.49 -12.56
CA THR A 154 7.03 -1.66 -12.65
C THR A 154 7.69 -0.47 -13.36
N GLN A 155 7.09 0.02 -14.43
CA GLN A 155 7.59 1.20 -15.15
C GLN A 155 7.55 2.46 -14.28
N ARG A 156 6.47 2.66 -13.50
CA ARG A 156 6.41 3.78 -12.54
C ARG A 156 7.49 3.67 -11.47
N LEU A 157 7.71 2.48 -10.90
CA LEU A 157 8.77 2.25 -9.92
C LEU A 157 10.17 2.55 -10.48
N GLN A 158 10.43 2.16 -11.73
CA GLN A 158 11.69 2.45 -12.39
C GLN A 158 11.91 3.96 -12.63
N SER A 159 10.83 4.73 -12.78
CA SER A 159 10.90 6.19 -12.97
C SER A 159 11.16 6.95 -11.66
N ILE A 160 11.02 6.31 -10.50
CA ILE A 160 11.19 6.94 -9.18
C ILE A 160 12.49 6.43 -8.56
N ASP A 161 13.46 7.32 -8.36
CA ASP A 161 14.62 6.99 -7.50
C ASP A 161 14.19 7.09 -6.02
N LEU A 162 13.68 5.97 -5.49
CA LEU A 162 13.23 5.87 -4.10
C LEU A 162 14.36 6.16 -3.12
N LYS A 163 15.58 5.67 -3.38
CA LYS A 163 16.73 5.86 -2.50
C LYS A 163 17.08 7.34 -2.38
N GLN A 164 17.13 8.04 -3.50
CA GLN A 164 17.38 9.48 -3.53
C GLN A 164 16.23 10.25 -2.87
N SER A 165 14.98 9.88 -3.14
CA SER A 165 13.78 10.52 -2.56
C SER A 165 13.74 10.37 -1.03
N VAL A 166 14.11 9.21 -0.47
CA VAL A 166 14.23 8.99 0.98
C VAL A 166 15.35 9.85 1.57
N LYS A 167 16.48 9.95 0.89
CA LYS A 167 17.60 10.81 1.32
C LYS A 167 17.20 12.29 1.34
N GLU A 168 16.53 12.75 0.30
CA GLU A 168 16.01 14.13 0.22
C GLU A 168 14.97 14.41 1.32
N LEU A 169 14.05 13.50 1.56
CA LEU A 169 13.06 13.60 2.63
C LEU A 169 13.74 13.69 4.01
N THR A 170 14.68 12.80 4.27
CA THR A 170 15.41 12.76 5.55
C THR A 170 16.20 14.06 5.77
N THR A 171 16.94 14.50 4.76
CA THR A 171 17.76 15.72 4.83
C THR A 171 16.88 16.96 5.04
N SER A 172 15.83 17.13 4.22
CA SER A 172 14.93 18.27 4.30
C SER A 172 14.15 18.30 5.62
N SER A 173 13.70 17.13 6.10
CA SER A 173 12.99 17.01 7.37
C SER A 173 13.90 17.37 8.56
N LEU A 174 15.16 16.91 8.51
CA LEU A 174 16.15 17.24 9.54
C LEU A 174 16.49 18.75 9.55
N GLN A 175 16.64 19.36 8.37
CA GLN A 175 16.86 20.80 8.25
C GLN A 175 15.68 21.60 8.84
N LEU A 176 14.43 21.20 8.53
CA LEU A 176 13.23 21.83 9.08
C LEU A 176 13.16 21.66 10.61
N LEU A 177 13.49 20.48 11.12
CA LEU A 177 13.55 20.22 12.56
C LEU A 177 14.57 21.11 13.23
N LYS A 178 15.82 21.15 12.71
CA LYS A 178 16.90 22.00 13.22
C LYS A 178 16.47 23.47 13.23
N SER A 179 15.89 23.98 12.15
CA SER A 179 15.40 25.36 12.08
C SER A 179 14.30 25.67 13.10
N LYS A 180 13.38 24.72 13.35
CA LYS A 180 12.35 24.88 14.38
C LYS A 180 12.95 24.89 15.79
N VAL A 181 13.93 24.03 16.05
CA VAL A 181 14.64 23.96 17.33
C VAL A 181 15.42 25.26 17.58
N SER A 182 16.19 25.71 16.58
CA SER A 182 16.91 26.98 16.67
C SER A 182 15.95 28.13 16.97
N LYS A 183 14.89 28.32 16.21
CA LYS A 183 13.88 29.39 16.46
C LYS A 183 13.26 29.34 17.86
N ARG A 184 13.12 28.14 18.44
CA ARG A 184 12.53 27.98 19.78
C ARG A 184 13.54 28.32 20.89
N TYR A 185 14.81 28.07 20.70
CA TYR A 185 15.82 28.11 21.75
C TYR A 185 16.90 29.18 21.56
N ASP A 186 17.06 29.75 20.35
CA ASP A 186 18.05 30.77 20.00
C ASP A 186 17.75 32.13 20.62
N SER A 187 16.49 32.37 21.03
CA SER A 187 16.06 33.61 21.69
C SER A 187 16.48 33.73 23.15
N GLY A 188 17.43 32.94 23.63
CA GLY A 188 18.01 33.03 24.98
C GLY A 188 17.07 32.59 26.11
N GLY A 189 15.96 31.94 25.79
CA GLY A 189 15.05 31.36 26.77
C GLY A 189 15.72 30.23 27.54
N ALA A 190 15.93 30.38 28.84
CA ALA A 190 16.42 29.29 29.67
C ALA A 190 15.45 28.09 29.55
N ARG A 191 15.96 26.91 29.17
CA ARG A 191 15.17 25.69 29.20
C ARG A 191 14.68 25.40 30.61
N CYS A 192 13.45 25.02 30.74
CA CYS A 192 12.93 24.54 32.01
C CYS A 192 13.69 23.25 32.40
N GLN A 193 14.32 23.30 33.59
CA GLN A 193 14.90 22.08 34.15
C GLN A 193 13.82 21.36 34.96
N PHE A 194 13.70 20.06 34.69
CA PHE A 194 12.72 19.21 35.37
C PHE A 194 13.44 18.16 36.22
N THR A 195 13.00 18.00 37.44
CA THR A 195 13.39 16.89 38.31
C THR A 195 12.45 15.68 38.05
N ILE A 196 12.82 14.50 38.55
CA ILE A 196 11.98 13.30 38.45
C ILE A 196 10.59 13.52 39.07
N ARG A 197 10.49 14.34 40.12
CA ARG A 197 9.22 14.67 40.77
C ARG A 197 8.34 15.58 39.90
N ASP A 198 8.96 16.42 39.11
CA ASP A 198 8.24 17.35 38.22
C ASP A 198 7.49 16.61 37.08
N PHE A 199 7.92 15.40 36.73
CA PHE A 199 7.23 14.60 35.70
C PHE A 199 5.77 14.31 36.05
N LYS A 200 5.47 14.12 37.36
CA LYS A 200 4.10 13.95 37.85
C LYS A 200 3.41 15.28 38.20
N LEU A 201 4.15 16.20 38.82
CA LEU A 201 3.57 17.41 39.34
C LEU A 201 3.36 18.50 38.27
N LYS A 202 4.23 18.49 37.24
CA LYS A 202 4.24 19.47 36.16
C LYS A 202 4.19 18.80 34.78
N THR A 203 3.39 17.74 34.64
CA THR A 203 3.30 16.94 33.43
C THR A 203 3.08 17.77 32.18
N GLU A 204 2.14 18.74 32.21
CA GLU A 204 1.87 19.59 31.03
C GLU A 204 3.05 20.47 30.66
N ALA A 205 3.73 21.09 31.63
CA ALA A 205 4.91 21.89 31.36
C ALA A 205 6.07 21.04 30.83
N PHE A 206 6.22 19.84 31.39
CA PHE A 206 7.22 18.87 30.93
C PHE A 206 6.94 18.41 29.49
N LEU A 207 5.70 18.02 29.18
CA LEU A 207 5.32 17.54 27.85
C LEU A 207 5.29 18.65 26.78
N LYS A 208 5.08 19.90 27.21
CA LYS A 208 5.24 21.05 26.32
C LYS A 208 6.69 21.23 25.87
N GLU A 209 7.64 20.88 26.71
CA GLU A 209 9.08 20.93 26.41
C GLU A 209 9.56 19.64 25.72
N TYR A 210 9.09 18.49 26.21
CA TYR A 210 9.45 17.14 25.73
C TYR A 210 8.18 16.39 25.28
N PRO A 211 7.68 16.65 24.06
CA PRO A 211 6.38 16.13 23.61
C PRO A 211 6.40 14.62 23.30
N VAL A 212 7.57 13.99 23.27
CA VAL A 212 7.71 12.54 23.04
C VAL A 212 8.27 11.89 24.31
N VAL A 213 7.52 10.93 24.83
CA VAL A 213 7.92 10.14 26.00
C VAL A 213 8.11 8.68 25.58
N LEU A 214 9.31 8.18 25.83
CA LEU A 214 9.62 6.75 25.67
C LEU A 214 9.56 6.08 27.05
N SER A 215 8.74 5.06 27.17
CA SER A 215 8.60 4.31 28.42
C SER A 215 8.26 2.86 28.13
N SER A 216 8.69 1.94 29.01
CA SER A 216 8.13 0.59 29.00
C SER A 216 6.70 0.62 29.53
N THR A 217 5.85 -0.30 29.07
CA THR A 217 4.45 -0.45 29.51
C THR A 217 4.30 -0.53 31.03
N TYR A 218 5.25 -1.17 31.70
CA TYR A 218 5.28 -1.29 33.15
C TYR A 218 5.58 0.02 33.89
N ARG A 219 6.37 0.92 33.32
CA ARG A 219 6.79 2.19 33.95
C ARG A 219 5.96 3.38 33.54
N SER A 220 5.18 3.27 32.47
CA SER A 220 4.38 4.39 31.94
C SER A 220 3.42 4.95 33.00
N ASN A 221 2.76 4.07 33.74
CA ASN A 221 1.79 4.43 34.78
C ASN A 221 2.41 5.09 36.03
N GLY A 222 3.73 4.96 36.23
CA GLY A 222 4.42 5.49 37.42
C GLY A 222 5.06 6.85 37.25
N ASN A 223 5.32 7.29 36.03
CA ASN A 223 6.21 8.41 35.75
C ASN A 223 5.50 9.69 35.30
N ILE A 224 4.25 9.62 34.91
CA ILE A 224 3.45 10.75 34.41
C ILE A 224 2.16 10.83 35.21
N ASN A 225 1.53 11.99 35.25
CA ASN A 225 0.21 12.15 35.86
C ASN A 225 -0.79 11.17 35.20
N PRO A 226 -1.47 10.30 35.97
CA PRO A 226 -2.40 9.32 35.42
C PRO A 226 -3.61 9.95 34.70
N ASP A 227 -3.94 11.20 35.02
CA ASP A 227 -5.05 11.92 34.40
C ASP A 227 -4.68 12.57 33.04
N TYR A 228 -3.39 12.48 32.63
CA TYR A 228 -2.96 13.06 31.38
C TYR A 228 -3.29 12.14 30.20
N VAL A 229 -3.95 12.69 29.17
CA VAL A 229 -4.32 11.97 27.94
C VAL A 229 -3.35 12.35 26.82
N PHE A 230 -2.73 11.32 26.22
CA PHE A 230 -1.87 11.50 25.07
C PHE A 230 -2.65 11.54 23.76
N ASP A 231 -2.26 12.40 22.83
CA ASP A 231 -2.86 12.47 21.49
C ASP A 231 -2.56 11.17 20.68
N TYR A 232 -1.38 10.60 20.88
CA TYR A 232 -0.94 9.39 20.18
C TYR A 232 -0.19 8.46 21.13
N VAL A 233 -0.49 7.16 21.06
CA VAL A 233 0.23 6.09 21.74
C VAL A 233 0.67 5.06 20.71
N ILE A 234 1.99 4.80 20.63
CA ILE A 234 2.57 3.78 19.75
C ILE A 234 3.08 2.66 20.67
N MET A 235 2.55 1.46 20.48
CA MET A 235 2.95 0.25 21.18
C MET A 235 3.66 -0.66 20.19
N ASP A 236 4.88 -1.10 20.55
CA ASP A 236 5.70 -2.04 19.81
C ASP A 236 5.87 -3.35 20.62
#